data_368b2599b80b220ce694b4e1706796da
#
_entry.id   368b2599b80b220ce694b4e1706796da
#
_cell.length_a   1.000
_cell.length_b   1.000
_cell.length_c   1.000
_cell.angle_alpha   90.00
_cell.angle_beta   90.00
_cell.angle_gamma   90.00
#
_symmetry.space_group_name_H-M   'P 1'
#
loop_
_entity.id
_entity.type
_entity.pdbx_description
1 polymer ?
#
loop_
_entity_poly.entity_id
_entity_poly.type
_entity_poly.pdbx_seq_one_letter_code
_entity_poly.pdbx_strand_id
1 'polypeptide(L)'
;MKKISLIILYFCICNIFNAQLKSNKNFNSCDFKPLINQNLNFSKSSFDTIAYNTFDDVTDWTISAPNLQGQWEVVNTTPSDVVTYMGTMASSTASDGFAVFNGIQYLINASVDFQDAAIELNDTLDLSNYPSVTLEFEQLYRAFNYDKTFLELSSDYGSTWTSIELNDQVTTNDPAIQELVGINISSYVGGQQGVKIRFRWNSDSDDDSFGSGYAWLIDDLKVTVPPENDIQNVSSWIFGENSGGAEYGRTPISQVEQNYFIGSSVYNYGSIDQTNVVSNGNFSGPTTITSSTTGSIIESDSTKAIESLNPVNFSVGNYTGFVTVTSMGDTLGSGNFNDNTYLRNFEITNDIYSLDGLGNHPADYEAIGSLGSNSWADASDGLVCGTYYPLRQEEILNSVRAYITSSTVAQSEVILYILDSLSFTSGLFSNSIFTSELYTVTAQDVNNGYIDIPVANNIGWDPISNTSKWENVALGIGGYYAAIELYSGGNTYDIRILDDNTVGQPAWSSAIWYPGDQAYSNGNAFAIRMNFGASVDLVENSANKLQIFPNPANEFLSIKLENNLSSELILLDISGKILLEKIFINNSIINLSSLNNGIYFLSVSNNSQIITKRVNVVK
;
A
#
# COMPACT_ATOMS: atom_id res chain seq x y z
N MET A 1 37.66 10.84 14.07
CA MET A 1 37.44 9.53 14.73
C MET A 1 36.06 9.35 15.40
N LYS A 2 35.25 10.38 15.63
CA LYS A 2 33.89 10.22 16.20
C LYS A 2 32.77 9.98 15.16
N LYS A 3 33.02 10.29 13.87
CA LYS A 3 32.02 10.06 12.80
C LYS A 3 31.95 8.61 12.26
N ILE A 4 33.04 7.84 12.44
CA ILE A 4 33.09 6.44 11.99
C ILE A 4 32.33 5.51 12.97
N SER A 5 32.25 5.86 14.25
CA SER A 5 31.53 5.04 15.23
C SER A 5 30.00 5.11 15.09
N LEU A 6 29.44 6.19 14.55
CA LEU A 6 28.00 6.35 14.37
C LEU A 6 27.48 5.54 13.17
N ILE A 7 28.29 5.51 12.10
CA ILE A 7 27.97 4.72 10.89
C ILE A 7 27.99 3.21 11.18
N ILE A 8 28.94 2.74 12.02
CA ILE A 8 29.05 1.34 12.41
C ILE A 8 27.87 0.93 13.32
N LEU A 9 27.37 1.82 14.17
CA LEU A 9 26.20 1.54 15.01
C LEU A 9 24.91 1.48 14.19
N TYR A 10 24.78 2.29 13.16
CA TYR A 10 23.64 2.27 12.23
C TYR A 10 23.60 0.97 11.41
N PHE A 11 24.76 0.52 10.91
CA PHE A 11 24.89 -0.78 10.23
C PHE A 11 24.63 -1.98 11.16
N CYS A 12 24.98 -1.89 12.44
CA CYS A 12 24.70 -2.98 13.39
C CYS A 12 23.22 -3.08 13.76
N ILE A 13 22.49 -1.96 13.85
CA ILE A 13 21.06 -2.00 14.17
C ILE A 13 20.27 -2.55 12.98
N CYS A 14 20.57 -2.15 11.76
CA CYS A 14 19.95 -2.74 10.55
C CYS A 14 20.22 -4.25 10.44
N ASN A 15 21.43 -4.71 10.76
CA ASN A 15 21.77 -6.15 10.69
C ASN A 15 21.12 -6.99 11.80
N ILE A 16 20.81 -6.43 12.97
CA ILE A 16 20.13 -7.17 14.05
C ILE A 16 18.64 -7.34 13.71
N PHE A 17 18.01 -6.36 13.08
CA PHE A 17 16.61 -6.48 12.64
C PHE A 17 16.43 -7.38 11.40
N ASN A 18 17.37 -7.35 10.47
CA ASN A 18 17.34 -8.25 9.29
C ASN A 18 17.52 -9.73 9.62
N ALA A 19 18.05 -10.08 10.79
CA ALA A 19 18.21 -11.47 11.21
C ALA A 19 16.91 -12.11 11.71
N GLN A 20 15.88 -11.33 12.03
CA GLN A 20 14.62 -11.81 12.61
C GLN A 20 13.42 -11.74 11.65
N LEU A 21 13.48 -10.92 10.60
CA LEU A 21 12.46 -10.86 9.55
C LEU A 21 12.98 -11.61 8.33
N LYS A 22 12.55 -12.85 8.14
CA LYS A 22 12.82 -13.57 6.89
C LYS A 22 11.87 -13.09 5.82
N SER A 23 12.40 -12.47 4.78
CA SER A 23 11.65 -12.32 3.53
C SER A 23 11.82 -13.59 2.69
N ASN A 24 10.82 -13.97 1.94
CA ASN A 24 10.93 -15.07 0.96
C ASN A 24 11.79 -14.71 -0.26
N LYS A 25 12.44 -13.56 -0.27
CA LYS A 25 13.49 -13.16 -1.24
C LYS A 25 14.55 -12.36 -0.51
N ASN A 26 15.81 -12.60 -0.85
CA ASN A 26 16.99 -11.91 -0.35
C ASN A 26 16.85 -10.39 -0.46
N PHE A 27 16.41 -9.74 0.61
CA PHE A 27 16.54 -8.30 0.72
C PHE A 27 17.99 -7.99 1.12
N ASN A 28 18.81 -7.70 0.15
CA ASN A 28 20.06 -7.01 0.38
C ASN A 28 19.74 -5.55 0.71
N SER A 29 20.17 -5.14 1.91
CA SER A 29 20.42 -3.78 2.38
C SER A 29 19.64 -2.66 1.70
N CYS A 30 18.79 -1.96 2.47
CA CYS A 30 18.33 -0.57 2.22
C CYS A 30 18.14 -0.16 0.75
N ASP A 31 17.73 -1.07 -0.10
CA ASP A 31 17.28 -0.72 -1.44
C ASP A 31 15.86 -0.18 -1.29
N PHE A 32 15.75 1.14 -1.33
CA PHE A 32 14.50 1.80 -1.62
C PHE A 32 14.03 1.24 -2.96
N LYS A 33 13.05 0.35 -2.94
CA LYS A 33 12.33 0.03 -4.16
C LYS A 33 11.43 1.22 -4.48
N PRO A 34 11.69 1.97 -5.53
CA PRO A 34 10.64 2.79 -6.08
C PRO A 34 9.58 1.81 -6.58
N LEU A 35 8.41 1.79 -5.96
CA LEU A 35 7.24 1.28 -6.61
C LEU A 35 6.98 2.23 -7.78
N ILE A 36 7.48 1.86 -8.95
CA ILE A 36 7.13 2.51 -10.21
C ILE A 36 5.73 2.01 -10.56
N ASN A 37 4.74 2.36 -9.73
CA ASN A 37 3.33 2.31 -10.09
C ASN A 37 2.84 3.73 -10.37
N GLN A 38 3.62 4.44 -11.17
CA GLN A 38 3.14 5.67 -11.75
C GLN A 38 2.84 5.38 -13.21
N ASN A 39 1.58 5.13 -13.52
CA ASN A 39 1.03 5.35 -14.86
C ASN A 39 1.13 6.84 -15.21
N LEU A 40 2.31 7.40 -15.07
CA LEU A 40 2.63 8.70 -15.62
C LEU A 40 2.95 8.44 -17.07
N ASN A 41 1.95 8.61 -17.94
CA ASN A 41 2.15 8.76 -19.37
C ASN A 41 3.00 10.02 -19.60
N PHE A 42 4.28 9.93 -19.31
CA PHE A 42 5.23 10.94 -19.71
C PHE A 42 5.42 10.81 -21.22
N SER A 43 4.81 11.71 -21.98
CA SER A 43 5.25 11.89 -23.34
C SER A 43 6.66 12.50 -23.29
N LYS A 44 7.68 11.65 -23.34
CA LYS A 44 9.05 12.09 -23.59
C LYS A 44 9.06 12.86 -24.90
N SER A 45 9.86 13.92 -24.98
CA SER A 45 10.06 14.65 -26.24
C SER A 45 10.46 13.68 -27.35
N SER A 46 10.02 13.92 -28.58
CA SER A 46 10.30 13.05 -29.72
C SER A 46 11.81 12.86 -29.90
N PHE A 47 12.32 11.71 -29.48
CA PHE A 47 13.69 11.30 -29.77
C PHE A 47 13.82 10.97 -31.25
N ASP A 48 15.04 11.08 -31.80
CA ASP A 48 15.32 10.56 -33.14
C ASP A 48 15.12 9.04 -33.11
N THR A 49 14.04 8.59 -33.70
CA THR A 49 13.71 7.16 -33.80
C THR A 49 14.56 6.52 -34.89
N ILE A 50 15.37 5.53 -34.50
CA ILE A 50 16.22 4.77 -35.43
C ILE A 50 15.41 3.63 -36.04
N ALA A 51 14.62 2.93 -35.21
CA ALA A 51 13.75 1.83 -35.63
C ALA A 51 12.45 1.84 -34.84
N TYR A 52 11.37 1.43 -35.47
CA TYR A 52 10.05 1.30 -34.86
C TYR A 52 9.29 0.13 -35.48
N ASN A 53 8.70 -0.72 -34.66
CA ASN A 53 7.89 -1.85 -35.08
C ASN A 53 6.65 -1.97 -34.16
N THR A 54 5.46 -1.98 -34.75
CA THR A 54 4.15 -2.06 -34.10
C THR A 54 3.58 -3.47 -34.07
N PHE A 55 4.34 -4.47 -34.43
CA PHE A 55 3.92 -5.87 -34.56
C PHE A 55 2.71 -6.08 -35.51
N ASP A 56 2.46 -5.16 -36.43
CA ASP A 56 1.37 -5.25 -37.41
C ASP A 56 1.63 -6.28 -38.52
N ASP A 57 2.90 -6.66 -38.75
CA ASP A 57 3.29 -7.70 -39.70
C ASP A 57 4.11 -8.81 -39.01
N VAL A 58 3.51 -9.99 -38.85
CA VAL A 58 4.19 -11.16 -38.26
C VAL A 58 5.44 -11.60 -39.08
N THR A 59 5.53 -11.22 -40.34
CA THR A 59 6.69 -11.58 -41.19
C THR A 59 7.94 -10.79 -40.82
N ASP A 60 7.86 -9.73 -40.05
CA ASP A 60 8.97 -8.99 -39.48
C ASP A 60 9.69 -9.79 -38.37
N TRP A 61 9.11 -10.88 -37.93
CA TRP A 61 9.54 -11.62 -36.77
C TRP A 61 9.83 -13.08 -37.05
N THR A 62 10.90 -13.60 -36.45
CA THR A 62 11.19 -15.03 -36.39
C THR A 62 10.91 -15.58 -35.01
N ILE A 63 10.01 -16.57 -34.91
CA ILE A 63 9.66 -17.24 -33.67
C ILE A 63 10.42 -18.54 -33.54
N SER A 64 11.04 -18.76 -32.38
CA SER A 64 11.73 -19.99 -32.02
C SER A 64 11.20 -20.54 -30.69
N ALA A 65 10.87 -21.83 -30.67
CA ALA A 65 10.40 -22.54 -29.50
C ALA A 65 10.99 -23.96 -29.50
N PRO A 66 12.24 -24.14 -29.03
CA PRO A 66 12.97 -25.38 -29.19
C PRO A 66 12.31 -26.59 -28.53
N ASN A 67 11.55 -26.42 -27.48
CA ASN A 67 10.92 -27.52 -26.75
C ASN A 67 9.39 -27.65 -26.98
N LEU A 68 8.79 -26.82 -27.80
CA LEU A 68 7.36 -26.84 -28.16
C LEU A 68 6.36 -26.73 -26.97
N GLN A 69 6.81 -26.27 -25.82
CA GLN A 69 5.98 -26.08 -24.61
C GLN A 69 5.43 -24.65 -24.49
N GLY A 70 5.20 -23.99 -25.59
CA GLY A 70 4.75 -22.64 -25.75
C GLY A 70 5.53 -21.92 -26.83
N GLN A 71 4.91 -20.97 -27.46
CA GLN A 71 5.53 -20.14 -28.47
C GLN A 71 4.95 -18.72 -28.42
N TRP A 72 5.68 -17.79 -28.97
CA TRP A 72 5.18 -16.47 -29.24
C TRP A 72 4.17 -16.50 -30.38
N GLU A 73 3.19 -15.62 -30.28
CA GLU A 73 2.22 -15.35 -31.34
C GLU A 73 2.12 -13.83 -31.54
N VAL A 74 1.83 -13.39 -32.76
CA VAL A 74 1.49 -12.01 -33.06
C VAL A 74 -0.02 -11.95 -33.30
N VAL A 75 -0.73 -11.18 -32.50
CA VAL A 75 -2.19 -11.11 -32.50
C VAL A 75 -2.64 -9.64 -32.38
N ASN A 76 -3.88 -9.34 -32.76
CA ASN A 76 -4.49 -8.00 -32.61
C ASN A 76 -5.64 -7.98 -31.58
N THR A 77 -5.79 -9.04 -30.83
CA THR A 77 -6.80 -9.16 -29.78
C THR A 77 -6.22 -10.00 -28.64
N THR A 78 -6.25 -9.49 -27.44
CA THR A 78 -5.75 -10.21 -26.26
C THR A 78 -6.53 -11.52 -26.08
N PRO A 79 -5.85 -12.68 -25.98
CA PRO A 79 -6.50 -13.98 -25.73
C PRO A 79 -7.42 -13.95 -24.50
N SER A 80 -8.55 -14.63 -24.57
CA SER A 80 -9.59 -14.54 -23.53
C SER A 80 -9.18 -15.05 -22.15
N ASP A 81 -8.27 -16.02 -22.09
CA ASP A 81 -7.65 -16.51 -20.86
C ASP A 81 -6.71 -15.44 -20.27
N VAL A 82 -5.90 -14.79 -21.10
CA VAL A 82 -5.05 -13.67 -20.67
C VAL A 82 -5.92 -12.53 -20.10
N VAL A 83 -6.99 -12.15 -20.81
CA VAL A 83 -7.93 -11.11 -20.32
C VAL A 83 -8.46 -11.44 -18.92
N THR A 84 -8.77 -12.72 -18.66
CA THR A 84 -9.32 -13.17 -17.38
C THR A 84 -8.33 -12.95 -16.21
N TYR A 85 -7.03 -13.12 -16.43
CA TYR A 85 -6.02 -13.08 -15.37
C TYR A 85 -5.20 -11.79 -15.33
N MET A 86 -5.15 -11.06 -16.44
CA MET A 86 -4.23 -9.92 -16.60
C MET A 86 -4.88 -8.65 -17.16
N GLY A 87 -6.07 -8.74 -17.77
CA GLY A 87 -6.67 -7.65 -18.54
C GLY A 87 -6.26 -7.66 -20.01
N THR A 88 -6.52 -6.56 -20.71
CA THR A 88 -6.25 -6.40 -22.14
C THR A 88 -5.00 -5.55 -22.35
N MET A 89 -4.20 -5.88 -23.39
CA MET A 89 -3.14 -5.00 -23.86
C MET A 89 -3.70 -3.63 -24.25
N ALA A 90 -3.09 -2.56 -23.76
CA ALA A 90 -3.58 -1.19 -23.91
C ALA A 90 -2.52 -0.23 -24.51
N SER A 91 -1.62 -0.76 -25.34
CA SER A 91 -0.67 0.06 -26.11
C SER A 91 -1.36 0.92 -27.15
N SER A 92 -0.64 1.90 -27.69
CA SER A 92 -1.19 2.86 -28.66
C SER A 92 -1.56 2.19 -29.99
N THR A 93 -0.93 1.09 -30.35
CA THR A 93 -1.11 0.33 -31.60
C THR A 93 -1.67 -1.08 -31.40
N ALA A 94 -2.17 -1.41 -30.19
CA ALA A 94 -2.67 -2.75 -29.88
C ALA A 94 -3.72 -3.30 -30.87
N SER A 95 -4.48 -2.43 -31.52
CA SER A 95 -5.45 -2.81 -32.57
C SER A 95 -4.79 -3.31 -33.87
N ASP A 96 -3.54 -2.94 -34.11
CA ASP A 96 -2.81 -3.26 -35.32
C ASP A 96 -2.08 -4.60 -35.13
N GLY A 97 -1.54 -4.85 -33.95
CA GLY A 97 -0.90 -6.10 -33.57
C GLY A 97 -0.05 -5.95 -32.30
N PHE A 98 0.26 -7.05 -31.66
CA PHE A 98 1.23 -7.15 -30.56
C PHE A 98 1.70 -8.60 -30.40
N ALA A 99 2.91 -8.79 -29.88
CA ALA A 99 3.40 -10.12 -29.55
C ALA A 99 2.84 -10.59 -28.21
N VAL A 100 2.50 -11.87 -28.11
CA VAL A 100 2.07 -12.52 -26.86
C VAL A 100 2.78 -13.86 -26.69
N PHE A 101 3.40 -14.05 -25.52
CA PHE A 101 3.69 -15.38 -24.99
C PHE A 101 2.62 -15.71 -23.96
N ASN A 102 1.76 -16.69 -24.26
CA ASN A 102 0.64 -17.09 -23.39
C ASN A 102 0.98 -18.37 -22.64
N GLY A 103 1.49 -18.23 -21.40
CA GLY A 103 1.76 -19.35 -20.51
C GLY A 103 0.51 -19.92 -19.82
N ILE A 104 -0.58 -19.14 -19.74
CA ILE A 104 -1.81 -19.51 -19.01
C ILE A 104 -2.43 -20.79 -19.53
N GLN A 105 -2.45 -20.98 -20.85
CA GLN A 105 -2.97 -22.19 -21.49
C GLN A 105 -2.28 -23.49 -21.01
N TYR A 106 -1.08 -23.39 -20.45
CA TYR A 106 -0.31 -24.50 -19.91
C TYR A 106 -0.48 -24.67 -18.39
N LEU A 107 -0.91 -23.63 -17.66
CA LEU A 107 -1.25 -23.71 -16.22
C LEU A 107 -2.37 -24.72 -15.96
N ILE A 108 -3.27 -24.89 -16.90
CA ILE A 108 -4.47 -25.72 -16.76
C ILE A 108 -4.20 -27.20 -17.04
N ASN A 109 -3.13 -27.52 -17.76
CA ASN A 109 -2.75 -28.87 -18.15
C ASN A 109 -1.51 -29.33 -17.37
N ALA A 110 -1.70 -30.05 -16.29
CA ALA A 110 -0.75 -30.45 -15.25
C ALA A 110 0.49 -31.29 -15.70
N SER A 111 0.97 -31.19 -16.93
CA SER A 111 2.18 -31.86 -17.42
C SER A 111 3.05 -30.88 -18.20
N VAL A 112 3.60 -29.88 -17.51
CA VAL A 112 4.41 -28.85 -18.17
C VAL A 112 5.88 -29.11 -17.89
N ASP A 113 6.65 -29.38 -18.95
CA ASP A 113 8.08 -29.16 -18.94
C ASP A 113 8.37 -27.66 -18.99
N PHE A 114 9.63 -27.25 -18.80
CA PHE A 114 9.98 -25.85 -18.86
C PHE A 114 9.68 -25.25 -20.25
N GLN A 115 9.32 -23.97 -20.25
CA GLN A 115 9.05 -23.21 -21.47
C GLN A 115 10.30 -22.42 -21.85
N ASP A 116 10.65 -22.43 -23.11
CA ASP A 116 11.75 -21.64 -23.69
C ASP A 116 11.35 -21.22 -25.10
N ALA A 117 11.12 -19.95 -25.31
CA ALA A 117 10.71 -19.43 -26.61
C ALA A 117 11.20 -17.98 -26.79
N ALA A 118 11.61 -17.67 -28.01
CA ALA A 118 12.03 -16.31 -28.37
C ALA A 118 11.28 -15.81 -29.61
N ILE A 119 11.12 -14.48 -29.67
CA ILE A 119 10.65 -13.75 -30.86
C ILE A 119 11.72 -12.73 -31.24
N GLU A 120 12.28 -12.87 -32.43
CA GLU A 120 13.42 -12.10 -32.93
C GLU A 120 13.00 -11.20 -34.08
N LEU A 121 13.39 -9.93 -34.04
CA LEU A 121 13.22 -8.99 -35.14
C LEU A 121 14.11 -9.41 -36.32
N ASN A 122 13.49 -9.58 -37.49
CA ASN A 122 14.19 -10.02 -38.72
C ASN A 122 15.15 -8.95 -39.23
N ASP A 123 14.83 -7.70 -39.04
CA ASP A 123 15.68 -6.59 -39.44
C ASP A 123 17.00 -6.59 -38.64
N THR A 124 18.04 -6.18 -39.29
CA THR A 124 19.36 -5.96 -38.71
C THR A 124 19.61 -4.45 -38.68
N LEU A 125 19.84 -3.92 -37.47
CA LEU A 125 20.06 -2.50 -37.30
C LEU A 125 21.54 -2.15 -37.45
N ASP A 126 21.81 -1.03 -38.11
CA ASP A 126 23.14 -0.41 -38.16
C ASP A 126 23.17 0.78 -37.20
N LEU A 127 23.76 0.58 -36.02
CA LEU A 127 23.93 1.59 -34.98
C LEU A 127 25.35 2.23 -35.02
N SER A 128 26.14 2.06 -36.09
CA SER A 128 27.52 2.55 -36.14
C SER A 128 27.68 4.07 -35.91
N ASN A 129 26.63 4.84 -36.22
CA ASN A 129 26.63 6.27 -36.01
C ASN A 129 25.93 6.70 -34.68
N TYR A 130 25.47 5.73 -33.90
CA TYR A 130 24.67 5.96 -32.70
C TYR A 130 25.33 5.28 -31.48
N PRO A 131 26.32 5.95 -30.83
CA PRO A 131 27.00 5.37 -29.67
C PRO A 131 26.10 5.27 -28.43
N SER A 132 25.06 6.09 -28.34
CA SER A 132 24.08 6.08 -27.26
C SER A 132 22.72 5.76 -27.84
N VAL A 133 22.09 4.69 -27.35
CA VAL A 133 20.80 4.18 -27.84
C VAL A 133 19.97 3.61 -26.71
N THR A 134 18.66 3.87 -26.77
CA THR A 134 17.67 3.32 -25.86
C THR A 134 16.70 2.45 -26.65
N LEU A 135 16.31 1.32 -26.07
CA LEU A 135 15.22 0.50 -26.57
C LEU A 135 14.00 0.73 -25.67
N GLU A 136 12.86 0.99 -26.29
CA GLU A 136 11.58 1.19 -25.61
C GLU A 136 10.54 0.22 -26.17
N PHE A 137 9.64 -0.25 -25.33
CA PHE A 137 8.47 -1.04 -25.73
C PHE A 137 7.38 -0.98 -24.68
N GLU A 138 6.12 -1.11 -25.10
CA GLU A 138 4.98 -1.29 -24.21
C GLU A 138 4.86 -2.74 -23.78
N GLN A 139 4.61 -3.01 -22.49
CA GLN A 139 4.36 -4.38 -22.03
C GLN A 139 3.10 -4.50 -21.18
N LEU A 140 2.50 -5.69 -21.21
CA LEU A 140 1.58 -6.21 -20.20
C LEU A 140 2.17 -7.51 -19.67
N TYR A 141 2.54 -7.55 -18.38
CA TYR A 141 3.21 -8.68 -17.76
C TYR A 141 2.65 -8.99 -16.38
N ARG A 142 2.65 -10.28 -16.03
CA ARG A 142 2.35 -10.76 -14.68
C ARG A 142 3.23 -11.94 -14.35
N ALA A 143 3.92 -11.88 -13.21
CA ALA A 143 4.82 -12.93 -12.75
C ALA A 143 4.08 -14.09 -12.08
N PHE A 144 4.52 -15.33 -12.36
CA PHE A 144 4.07 -16.53 -11.66
C PHE A 144 5.18 -17.58 -11.59
N ASN A 145 5.48 -18.07 -10.39
CA ASN A 145 6.48 -19.10 -10.11
C ASN A 145 7.88 -18.79 -10.68
N TYR A 146 8.29 -19.46 -11.76
CA TYR A 146 9.65 -19.49 -12.27
C TYR A 146 9.82 -18.81 -13.63
N ASP A 147 8.82 -18.07 -14.08
CA ASP A 147 8.90 -17.38 -15.36
C ASP A 147 9.92 -16.24 -15.30
N LYS A 148 10.78 -16.21 -16.31
CA LYS A 148 11.78 -15.16 -16.55
C LYS A 148 11.58 -14.59 -17.93
N THR A 149 11.77 -13.29 -18.03
CA THR A 149 11.67 -12.55 -19.29
C THR A 149 13.00 -11.90 -19.60
N PHE A 150 13.42 -11.98 -20.84
CA PHE A 150 14.71 -11.44 -21.27
C PHE A 150 14.57 -10.58 -22.52
N LEU A 151 15.29 -9.46 -22.52
CA LEU A 151 15.74 -8.79 -23.72
C LEU A 151 17.10 -9.38 -24.09
N GLU A 152 17.25 -9.88 -25.29
CA GLU A 152 18.53 -10.41 -25.79
C GLU A 152 19.00 -9.60 -26.99
N LEU A 153 20.25 -9.16 -26.92
CA LEU A 153 20.90 -8.28 -27.89
C LEU A 153 22.11 -9.01 -28.53
N SER A 154 22.29 -8.82 -29.82
CA SER A 154 23.45 -9.28 -30.55
C SER A 154 24.09 -8.10 -31.29
N SER A 155 25.42 -8.07 -31.37
CA SER A 155 26.20 -7.13 -32.20
C SER A 155 26.93 -7.82 -33.36
N ASP A 156 26.64 -9.10 -33.63
CA ASP A 156 27.32 -9.94 -34.59
C ASP A 156 26.35 -10.72 -35.50
N TYR A 157 25.27 -10.05 -35.91
CA TYR A 157 24.24 -10.61 -36.80
C TYR A 157 23.51 -11.83 -36.24
N GLY A 158 23.36 -11.91 -34.91
CA GLY A 158 22.66 -13.01 -34.23
C GLY A 158 23.54 -14.24 -33.95
N SER A 159 24.88 -14.14 -34.16
CA SER A 159 25.79 -15.26 -33.90
C SER A 159 25.97 -15.50 -32.37
N THR A 160 26.02 -14.43 -31.59
CA THR A 160 26.04 -14.48 -30.10
C THR A 160 25.05 -13.50 -29.51
N TRP A 161 24.56 -13.82 -28.32
CA TRP A 161 23.52 -13.04 -27.64
C TRP A 161 23.95 -12.68 -26.21
N THR A 162 23.68 -11.45 -25.83
CA THR A 162 23.76 -10.99 -24.43
C THR A 162 22.35 -10.85 -23.90
N SER A 163 22.06 -11.50 -22.77
CA SER A 163 20.75 -11.50 -22.15
C SER A 163 20.70 -10.46 -21.02
N ILE A 164 19.63 -9.68 -21.00
CA ILE A 164 19.24 -8.75 -19.94
C ILE A 164 17.94 -9.30 -19.35
N GLU A 165 17.95 -9.73 -18.09
CA GLU A 165 16.74 -10.19 -17.42
C GLU A 165 15.84 -8.98 -17.11
N LEU A 166 14.58 -9.08 -17.52
CA LEU A 166 13.54 -8.08 -17.30
C LEU A 166 12.57 -8.56 -16.23
N ASN A 167 11.84 -7.62 -15.65
CA ASN A 167 10.76 -7.93 -14.70
C ASN A 167 11.19 -8.75 -13.46
N ASP A 168 12.50 -8.83 -13.17
CA ASP A 168 13.06 -9.56 -12.03
C ASP A 168 12.57 -9.00 -10.67
N GLN A 169 12.05 -7.77 -10.66
CA GLN A 169 11.49 -7.09 -9.51
C GLN A 169 9.97 -7.28 -9.34
N VAL A 170 9.29 -7.86 -10.34
CA VAL A 170 7.83 -8.10 -10.27
C VAL A 170 7.55 -9.25 -9.32
N THR A 171 6.76 -9.00 -8.30
CA THR A 171 6.43 -10.03 -7.31
C THR A 171 5.45 -11.05 -7.89
N THR A 172 5.71 -12.32 -7.61
CA THR A 172 4.84 -13.43 -8.04
C THR A 172 3.41 -13.22 -7.56
N ASN A 173 2.45 -13.38 -8.47
CA ASN A 173 1.00 -13.24 -8.25
C ASN A 173 0.49 -11.82 -7.98
N ASP A 174 1.32 -10.79 -7.98
CA ASP A 174 0.84 -9.41 -7.96
C ASP A 174 -0.07 -9.13 -9.17
N PRO A 175 -0.87 -8.07 -9.13
CA PRO A 175 -1.63 -7.62 -10.30
C PRO A 175 -0.72 -7.43 -11.51
N ALA A 176 -1.28 -7.67 -12.71
CA ALA A 176 -0.54 -7.45 -13.95
C ALA A 176 -0.11 -5.97 -14.08
N ILE A 177 1.10 -5.75 -14.56
CA ILE A 177 1.63 -4.43 -14.86
C ILE A 177 1.46 -4.13 -16.36
N GLN A 178 0.99 -2.92 -16.65
CA GLN A 178 0.93 -2.35 -18.00
C GLN A 178 1.79 -1.09 -17.99
N GLU A 179 2.88 -1.10 -18.77
CA GLU A 179 3.86 0.01 -18.70
C GLU A 179 4.67 0.15 -19.98
N LEU A 180 5.25 1.33 -20.19
CA LEU A 180 6.31 1.58 -21.14
C LEU A 180 7.66 1.26 -20.49
N VAL A 181 8.39 0.30 -21.06
CA VAL A 181 9.75 -0.09 -20.63
C VAL A 181 10.77 0.67 -21.46
N GLY A 182 11.74 1.31 -20.81
CA GLY A 182 12.88 1.95 -21.46
C GLY A 182 14.20 1.40 -20.94
N ILE A 183 15.07 0.94 -21.83
CA ILE A 183 16.34 0.29 -21.48
C ILE A 183 17.48 0.94 -22.26
N ASN A 184 18.48 1.45 -21.54
CA ASN A 184 19.72 1.89 -22.18
C ASN A 184 20.50 0.66 -22.69
N ILE A 185 20.59 0.53 -23.99
CA ILE A 185 21.31 -0.58 -24.64
C ILE A 185 22.69 -0.16 -25.21
N SER A 186 23.14 1.05 -24.89
CA SER A 186 24.39 1.63 -25.44
C SER A 186 25.60 0.76 -25.16
N SER A 187 25.75 0.26 -23.94
CA SER A 187 26.89 -0.56 -23.52
C SER A 187 26.94 -1.94 -24.21
N TYR A 188 25.84 -2.40 -24.79
CA TYR A 188 25.71 -3.68 -25.43
C TYR A 188 25.89 -3.57 -26.94
N VAL A 189 25.25 -2.59 -27.57
CA VAL A 189 25.14 -2.51 -29.03
C VAL A 189 25.38 -1.11 -29.59
N GLY A 190 25.64 -0.10 -28.75
CA GLY A 190 25.94 1.27 -29.20
C GLY A 190 27.18 1.30 -30.12
N GLY A 191 27.10 2.02 -31.24
CA GLY A 191 28.17 2.12 -32.23
C GLY A 191 28.43 0.86 -33.04
N GLN A 192 27.60 -0.19 -32.96
CA GLN A 192 27.81 -1.47 -33.65
C GLN A 192 26.98 -1.57 -34.93
N GLN A 193 27.50 -2.36 -35.88
CA GLN A 193 26.75 -2.86 -37.05
C GLN A 193 26.22 -4.26 -36.75
N GLY A 194 25.23 -4.69 -37.48
CA GLY A 194 24.73 -6.06 -37.35
C GLY A 194 23.98 -6.34 -36.06
N VAL A 195 23.32 -5.32 -35.54
CA VAL A 195 22.56 -5.43 -34.28
C VAL A 195 21.26 -6.19 -34.53
N LYS A 196 21.01 -7.19 -33.70
CA LYS A 196 19.77 -7.96 -33.67
C LYS A 196 19.14 -7.88 -32.28
N ILE A 197 17.82 -7.93 -32.22
CA ILE A 197 17.01 -7.81 -31.02
C ILE A 197 16.04 -8.97 -30.95
N ARG A 198 15.90 -9.60 -29.77
CA ARG A 198 14.85 -10.57 -29.54
C ARG A 198 14.38 -10.53 -28.08
N PHE A 199 13.12 -10.93 -27.87
CA PHE A 199 12.56 -11.17 -26.55
C PHE A 199 12.46 -12.67 -26.30
N ARG A 200 12.81 -13.11 -25.09
CA ARG A 200 12.79 -14.53 -24.73
C ARG A 200 12.05 -14.73 -23.42
N TRP A 201 11.13 -15.67 -23.45
CA TRP A 201 10.48 -16.25 -22.28
C TRP A 201 11.21 -17.53 -21.89
N ASN A 202 11.46 -17.70 -20.58
CA ASN A 202 12.04 -18.91 -20.02
C ASN A 202 11.41 -19.19 -18.66
N SER A 203 10.97 -20.42 -18.41
CA SER A 203 10.38 -20.85 -17.13
C SER A 203 11.22 -21.91 -16.42
N ASP A 204 12.52 -21.95 -16.71
CA ASP A 204 13.47 -22.82 -16.06
C ASP A 204 13.99 -22.20 -14.77
N SER A 205 13.98 -22.95 -13.67
CA SER A 205 14.59 -22.53 -12.41
C SER A 205 15.93 -23.22 -12.21
N ASP A 206 16.81 -22.57 -11.46
CA ASP A 206 18.16 -23.07 -11.16
C ASP A 206 18.18 -24.36 -10.31
N ASP A 207 17.03 -24.84 -9.84
CA ASP A 207 16.87 -26.03 -8.97
C ASP A 207 16.10 -27.19 -9.63
N ASP A 208 16.04 -27.23 -10.97
CA ASP A 208 15.28 -28.20 -11.77
C ASP A 208 13.74 -28.15 -11.49
N SER A 209 13.23 -27.07 -10.94
CA SER A 209 11.81 -26.82 -10.85
C SER A 209 11.34 -26.07 -12.10
N PHE A 210 10.22 -26.45 -12.66
CA PHE A 210 9.65 -25.76 -13.81
C PHE A 210 8.19 -25.49 -13.60
N GLY A 211 7.69 -24.48 -14.30
CA GLY A 211 6.30 -24.12 -14.25
C GLY A 211 5.89 -23.34 -15.47
N SER A 212 4.60 -23.19 -15.66
CA SER A 212 4.06 -22.22 -16.59
C SER A 212 3.84 -20.90 -15.86
N GLY A 213 4.09 -19.79 -16.56
CA GLY A 213 3.77 -18.43 -16.08
C GLY A 213 2.38 -17.98 -16.51
N TYR A 214 2.05 -16.72 -16.20
CA TYR A 214 0.86 -16.11 -16.77
C TYR A 214 1.07 -15.79 -18.25
N ALA A 215 1.44 -14.59 -18.57
CA ALA A 215 1.74 -14.20 -19.96
C ALA A 215 2.63 -12.96 -19.98
N TRP A 216 3.25 -12.73 -21.12
CA TRP A 216 3.99 -11.52 -21.43
C TRP A 216 3.57 -11.02 -22.82
N LEU A 217 3.07 -9.80 -22.89
CA LEU A 217 2.64 -9.13 -24.10
C LEU A 217 3.55 -7.94 -24.35
N ILE A 218 3.93 -7.72 -25.62
CA ILE A 218 4.87 -6.68 -26.02
C ILE A 218 4.34 -5.98 -27.28
N ASP A 219 4.44 -4.66 -27.29
CA ASP A 219 4.07 -3.84 -28.45
C ASP A 219 4.95 -2.58 -28.55
N ASP A 220 4.81 -1.85 -29.63
CA ASP A 220 5.43 -0.52 -29.83
C ASP A 220 6.97 -0.53 -29.62
N LEU A 221 7.70 -1.54 -30.16
CA LEU A 221 9.15 -1.60 -30.06
C LEU A 221 9.79 -0.40 -30.78
N LYS A 222 10.60 0.37 -30.07
CA LYS A 222 11.37 1.51 -30.59
C LYS A 222 12.83 1.41 -30.21
N VAL A 223 13.70 1.78 -31.12
CA VAL A 223 15.09 2.09 -30.84
C VAL A 223 15.31 3.58 -31.13
N THR A 224 15.73 4.29 -30.11
CA THR A 224 15.82 5.77 -30.11
C THR A 224 17.20 6.26 -29.69
N VAL A 225 17.53 7.50 -30.05
CA VAL A 225 18.68 8.19 -29.50
C VAL A 225 18.24 8.96 -28.26
N PRO A 226 18.76 8.65 -27.06
CA PRO A 226 18.41 9.41 -25.88
C PRO A 226 18.93 10.86 -25.99
N PRO A 227 18.29 11.84 -25.37
CA PRO A 227 18.79 13.20 -25.33
C PRO A 227 20.16 13.25 -24.64
N GLU A 228 20.96 14.29 -24.91
CA GLU A 228 22.22 14.47 -24.19
C GLU A 228 21.99 14.68 -22.69
N ASN A 229 20.97 15.46 -22.35
CA ASN A 229 20.66 15.81 -20.97
C ASN A 229 19.20 15.44 -20.66
N ASP A 230 19.04 14.51 -19.75
CA ASP A 230 17.73 14.06 -19.27
C ASP A 230 17.91 13.35 -17.93
N ILE A 231 17.41 13.95 -16.86
CA ILE A 231 17.39 13.33 -15.53
C ILE A 231 15.96 13.11 -15.10
N GLN A 232 15.70 11.97 -14.52
CA GLN A 232 14.42 11.60 -13.99
C GLN A 232 14.42 11.59 -12.47
N ASN A 233 13.40 12.16 -11.85
CA ASN A 233 13.13 12.01 -10.42
C ASN A 233 12.35 10.71 -10.20
N VAL A 234 13.07 9.62 -10.02
CA VAL A 234 12.48 8.27 -9.91
C VAL A 234 11.61 8.15 -8.65
N SER A 235 12.08 8.72 -7.55
CA SER A 235 11.32 8.77 -6.29
C SER A 235 11.83 9.91 -5.41
N SER A 236 10.98 10.38 -4.52
CA SER A 236 11.37 11.40 -3.54
C SER A 236 10.83 11.02 -2.17
N TRP A 237 11.48 11.55 -1.14
CA TRP A 237 11.10 11.28 0.24
C TRP A 237 11.19 12.50 1.14
N ILE A 238 10.43 12.45 2.23
CA ILE A 238 10.48 13.38 3.34
C ILE A 238 10.21 12.61 4.65
N PHE A 239 11.23 12.36 5.44
CA PHE A 239 11.11 11.61 6.68
C PHE A 239 11.98 12.18 7.81
N GLY A 240 11.57 11.92 9.06
CA GLY A 240 12.29 12.39 10.25
C GLY A 240 13.67 11.79 10.39
N GLU A 241 14.61 12.53 10.96
CA GLU A 241 16.03 12.16 11.14
C GLU A 241 16.20 10.78 11.81
N ASN A 242 15.32 10.43 12.74
CA ASN A 242 15.38 9.18 13.48
C ASN A 242 14.23 8.21 13.13
N SER A 243 13.56 8.44 11.99
CA SER A 243 12.49 7.55 11.54
C SER A 243 12.99 6.28 10.84
N GLY A 244 14.31 6.20 10.58
CA GLY A 244 14.93 5.05 9.91
C GLY A 244 14.50 4.89 8.44
N GLY A 245 14.02 5.96 7.80
CA GLY A 245 13.52 5.97 6.43
C GLY A 245 12.01 5.77 6.31
N ALA A 246 11.30 5.54 7.43
CA ALA A 246 9.84 5.45 7.39
C ALA A 246 9.21 6.83 7.15
N GLU A 247 8.35 6.92 6.14
CA GLU A 247 7.58 8.11 5.81
C GLU A 247 6.17 8.00 6.37
N TYR A 248 5.88 8.77 7.41
CA TYR A 248 4.56 8.78 8.03
C TYR A 248 3.63 9.74 7.27
N GLY A 249 2.54 9.21 6.75
CA GLY A 249 1.51 10.01 6.07
C GLY A 249 0.81 11.00 7.00
N ARG A 250 0.76 10.68 8.31
CA ARG A 250 0.25 11.58 9.36
C ARG A 250 1.12 11.49 10.60
N THR A 251 1.58 12.64 11.09
CA THR A 251 2.44 12.72 12.28
C THR A 251 1.84 13.69 13.29
N PRO A 252 1.57 13.28 14.54
CA PRO A 252 1.16 14.21 15.60
C PRO A 252 2.23 15.26 15.84
N ILE A 253 1.83 16.50 16.11
CA ILE A 253 2.77 17.60 16.32
C ILE A 253 3.73 17.34 17.51
N SER A 254 3.31 16.57 18.49
CA SER A 254 4.11 16.10 19.62
C SER A 254 5.22 15.11 19.22
N GLN A 255 5.05 14.41 18.09
CA GLN A 255 5.97 13.37 17.61
C GLN A 255 6.85 13.87 16.46
N VAL A 256 6.69 15.12 16.02
CA VAL A 256 7.49 15.72 14.96
C VAL A 256 8.94 15.88 15.42
N GLU A 257 9.88 15.51 14.55
CA GLU A 257 11.32 15.72 14.76
C GLU A 257 11.74 17.14 14.36
N GLN A 258 12.90 17.56 14.87
CA GLN A 258 13.44 18.88 14.54
C GLN A 258 14.04 18.95 13.13
N ASN A 259 14.53 17.82 12.64
CA ASN A 259 15.17 17.70 11.34
C ASN A 259 14.52 16.57 10.52
N TYR A 260 14.42 16.83 9.23
CA TYR A 260 13.91 15.86 8.25
C TYR A 260 14.90 15.70 7.10
N PHE A 261 15.08 14.46 6.66
CA PHE A 261 15.69 14.18 5.37
C PHE A 261 14.69 14.50 4.27
N ILE A 262 15.13 15.26 3.29
CA ILE A 262 14.39 15.55 2.06
C ILE A 262 15.32 15.22 0.91
N GLY A 263 14.87 14.39 -0.01
CA GLY A 263 15.71 13.92 -1.08
C GLY A 263 14.97 13.26 -2.23
N SER A 264 15.75 12.80 -3.18
CA SER A 264 15.31 12.13 -4.40
C SER A 264 16.27 11.04 -4.82
N SER A 265 15.75 9.99 -5.43
CA SER A 265 16.49 9.07 -6.28
C SER A 265 16.44 9.60 -7.70
N VAL A 266 17.58 9.91 -8.26
CA VAL A 266 17.69 10.56 -9.57
C VAL A 266 18.38 9.61 -10.54
N TYR A 267 17.72 9.29 -11.63
CA TYR A 267 18.27 8.51 -12.73
C TYR A 267 18.70 9.44 -13.87
N ASN A 268 19.87 9.20 -14.42
CA ASN A 268 20.34 9.90 -15.61
C ASN A 268 20.00 9.08 -16.86
N TYR A 269 18.89 9.42 -17.50
CA TYR A 269 18.45 8.85 -18.76
C TYR A 269 19.24 9.42 -19.96
N GLY A 270 19.88 10.56 -19.76
CA GLY A 270 20.66 11.26 -20.79
C GLY A 270 21.89 10.49 -21.23
N SER A 271 22.34 10.75 -22.45
CA SER A 271 23.52 10.09 -23.04
C SER A 271 24.85 10.58 -22.49
N ILE A 272 24.88 11.66 -21.71
CA ILE A 272 26.10 12.20 -21.10
C ILE A 272 25.96 12.32 -19.57
N ASP A 273 27.09 12.34 -18.89
CA ASP A 273 27.17 12.55 -17.45
C ASP A 273 26.52 13.88 -17.05
N GLN A 274 25.63 13.86 -16.08
CA GLN A 274 24.95 15.06 -15.58
C GLN A 274 25.70 15.68 -14.43
N THR A 275 25.98 16.95 -14.55
CA THR A 275 26.71 17.76 -13.54
C THR A 275 25.80 18.81 -12.91
N ASN A 276 26.18 19.28 -11.71
CA ASN A 276 25.38 20.24 -10.95
C ASN A 276 23.93 19.80 -10.76
N VAL A 277 23.74 18.51 -10.47
CA VAL A 277 22.41 17.98 -10.19
C VAL A 277 21.93 18.50 -8.84
N VAL A 278 20.78 19.15 -8.82
CA VAL A 278 20.19 19.77 -7.63
C VAL A 278 18.82 19.19 -7.37
N SER A 279 18.59 18.72 -6.15
CA SER A 279 17.28 18.32 -5.65
C SER A 279 16.69 19.45 -4.80
N ASN A 280 15.53 19.97 -5.19
CA ASN A 280 14.82 21.06 -4.54
C ASN A 280 13.45 20.59 -4.03
N GLY A 281 13.27 20.53 -2.72
CA GLY A 281 11.97 20.29 -2.09
C GLY A 281 11.23 21.59 -1.78
N ASN A 282 9.94 21.63 -2.06
CA ASN A 282 9.07 22.73 -1.71
C ASN A 282 7.69 22.20 -1.25
N PHE A 283 7.39 22.37 0.02
CA PHE A 283 6.14 21.92 0.64
C PHE A 283 5.41 23.12 1.24
N SER A 284 4.18 23.32 0.80
CA SER A 284 3.29 24.38 1.25
C SER A 284 2.21 23.81 2.16
N GLY A 285 1.98 24.48 3.26
CA GLY A 285 0.98 24.14 4.27
C GLY A 285 0.79 25.31 5.24
N PRO A 286 0.46 25.06 6.51
CA PRO A 286 0.42 26.10 7.52
C PRO A 286 1.76 26.84 7.70
N THR A 287 2.87 26.15 7.41
CA THR A 287 4.20 26.72 7.22
C THR A 287 4.77 26.25 5.88
N THR A 288 5.82 26.91 5.39
CA THR A 288 6.51 26.48 4.18
C THR A 288 7.83 25.80 4.54
N ILE A 289 8.07 24.63 3.96
CA ILE A 289 9.31 23.87 4.10
C ILE A 289 10.01 23.86 2.74
N THR A 290 11.28 24.21 2.73
CA THR A 290 12.11 24.19 1.52
C THR A 290 13.43 23.49 1.78
N SER A 291 13.92 22.78 0.79
CA SER A 291 15.28 22.20 0.78
C SER A 291 15.94 22.46 -0.56
N SER A 292 17.25 22.51 -0.58
CA SER A 292 18.03 22.57 -1.82
C SER A 292 19.38 21.89 -1.59
N THR A 293 19.64 20.85 -2.34
CA THR A 293 20.83 20.02 -2.17
C THR A 293 21.47 19.73 -3.52
N THR A 294 22.77 19.98 -3.63
CA THR A 294 23.55 19.64 -4.83
C THR A 294 24.18 18.26 -4.63
N GLY A 295 23.94 17.36 -5.56
CA GLY A 295 24.53 16.02 -5.61
C GLY A 295 25.87 16.00 -6.34
N SER A 296 26.47 14.83 -6.37
CA SER A 296 27.63 14.52 -7.21
C SER A 296 27.21 14.40 -8.69
N ILE A 297 28.19 14.25 -9.57
CA ILE A 297 27.94 13.86 -10.96
C ILE A 297 27.16 12.54 -10.99
N ILE A 298 26.16 12.46 -11.86
CA ILE A 298 25.43 11.23 -12.16
C ILE A 298 25.85 10.81 -13.56
N GLU A 299 26.53 9.69 -13.65
CA GLU A 299 26.97 9.11 -14.90
C GLU A 299 25.76 8.72 -15.76
N SER A 300 25.91 8.73 -17.07
CA SER A 300 24.85 8.22 -17.97
C SER A 300 24.43 6.81 -17.54
N ASP A 301 23.14 6.51 -17.61
CA ASP A 301 22.56 5.21 -17.21
C ASP A 301 22.81 4.84 -15.74
N SER A 302 22.86 5.82 -14.86
CA SER A 302 23.11 5.60 -13.43
C SER A 302 22.08 6.29 -12.57
N THR A 303 21.80 5.68 -11.41
CA THR A 303 20.92 6.25 -10.40
C THR A 303 21.71 6.66 -9.16
N LYS A 304 21.43 7.85 -8.61
CA LYS A 304 22.01 8.30 -7.34
C LYS A 304 20.97 8.96 -6.44
N ALA A 305 21.09 8.68 -5.15
CA ALA A 305 20.34 9.40 -4.13
C ALA A 305 20.97 10.77 -3.85
N ILE A 306 20.14 11.80 -3.80
CA ILE A 306 20.53 13.18 -3.44
C ILE A 306 19.61 13.63 -2.31
N GLU A 307 20.15 13.81 -1.11
CA GLU A 307 19.37 14.21 0.06
C GLU A 307 20.14 15.16 0.97
N SER A 308 19.39 15.88 1.79
CA SER A 308 19.93 16.69 2.89
C SER A 308 19.05 16.60 4.12
N LEU A 309 19.68 16.77 5.27
CA LEU A 309 19.01 16.93 6.54
C LEU A 309 18.67 18.42 6.73
N ASN A 310 17.39 18.72 6.89
CA ASN A 310 16.86 20.07 6.95
C ASN A 310 16.15 20.31 8.28
N PRO A 311 16.41 21.43 8.97
CA PRO A 311 15.58 21.84 10.09
C PRO A 311 14.19 22.21 9.60
N VAL A 312 13.17 21.73 10.30
CA VAL A 312 11.77 21.96 9.97
C VAL A 312 11.05 22.65 11.12
N ASN A 313 10.03 23.41 10.78
CA ASN A 313 9.12 24.03 11.76
C ASN A 313 7.68 23.80 11.29
N PHE A 314 7.17 22.60 11.58
CA PHE A 314 5.81 22.24 11.21
C PHE A 314 4.78 22.87 12.14
N SER A 315 3.60 23.11 11.58
CA SER A 315 2.38 23.42 12.30
C SER A 315 1.29 22.43 11.87
N VAL A 316 0.29 22.23 12.69
CA VAL A 316 -0.83 21.30 12.41
C VAL A 316 -1.55 21.70 11.13
N GLY A 317 -1.73 20.77 10.23
CA GLY A 317 -2.45 20.88 8.97
C GLY A 317 -1.83 20.06 7.84
N ASN A 318 -2.47 20.13 6.68
CA ASN A 318 -2.01 19.44 5.48
C ASN A 318 -0.86 20.19 4.82
N TYR A 319 0.10 19.42 4.33
CA TYR A 319 1.21 19.87 3.51
C TYR A 319 1.12 19.21 2.14
N THR A 320 1.19 20.03 1.11
CA THR A 320 1.26 19.59 -0.27
C THR A 320 2.56 20.13 -0.88
N GLY A 321 3.25 19.32 -1.65
CA GLY A 321 4.50 19.76 -2.20
C GLY A 321 5.09 18.81 -3.22
N PHE A 322 6.30 19.15 -3.62
CA PHE A 322 7.04 18.40 -4.62
C PHE A 322 8.53 18.47 -4.35
N VAL A 323 9.23 17.52 -4.88
CA VAL A 323 10.69 17.58 -5.02
C VAL A 323 11.01 17.58 -6.51
N THR A 324 11.76 18.59 -6.94
CA THR A 324 12.17 18.76 -8.34
C THR A 324 13.67 18.60 -8.46
N VAL A 325 14.12 17.85 -9.45
CA VAL A 325 15.52 17.68 -9.76
C VAL A 325 15.88 18.45 -11.04
N THR A 326 17.07 19.04 -11.06
CA THR A 326 17.60 19.78 -12.22
C THR A 326 19.07 19.45 -12.40
N SER A 327 19.57 19.52 -13.64
CA SER A 327 21.01 19.48 -13.95
C SER A 327 21.42 20.71 -14.75
N MET A 328 22.68 20.79 -15.17
CA MET A 328 23.14 21.92 -16.01
C MET A 328 22.40 21.95 -17.36
N GLY A 329 22.08 20.81 -17.95
CA GLY A 329 21.45 20.71 -19.26
C GLY A 329 19.95 20.38 -19.23
N ASP A 330 19.44 19.95 -18.07
CA ASP A 330 18.04 19.63 -17.89
C ASP A 330 17.42 20.50 -16.78
N THR A 331 16.74 21.55 -17.21
CA THR A 331 16.18 22.60 -16.37
C THR A 331 14.73 22.89 -16.77
N LEU A 332 14.04 23.65 -15.93
CA LEU A 332 12.69 24.13 -16.25
C LEU A 332 12.67 24.84 -17.61
N GLY A 333 11.92 24.26 -18.56
CA GLY A 333 11.82 24.72 -19.94
C GLY A 333 12.67 23.94 -20.94
N SER A 334 13.49 22.97 -20.49
CA SER A 334 13.98 21.91 -21.37
C SER A 334 12.83 21.03 -21.84
N GLY A 335 12.95 20.40 -23.01
CA GLY A 335 11.90 19.53 -23.55
C GLY A 335 11.65 18.28 -22.71
N ASN A 336 12.57 17.93 -21.80
CA ASN A 336 12.60 16.67 -21.05
C ASN A 336 12.24 16.82 -19.56
N PHE A 337 11.83 18.01 -19.14
CA PHE A 337 11.63 18.37 -17.72
C PHE A 337 10.37 17.76 -17.08
N ASN A 338 9.58 16.99 -17.80
CA ASN A 338 8.26 16.54 -17.32
C ASN A 338 8.32 15.49 -16.19
N ASP A 339 9.39 14.70 -16.14
CA ASP A 339 9.62 13.65 -15.16
C ASP A 339 10.62 14.01 -14.07
N ASN A 340 11.05 15.30 -14.02
CA ASN A 340 11.94 15.82 -13.01
C ASN A 340 11.25 16.12 -11.67
N THR A 341 9.93 16.03 -11.58
CA THR A 341 9.16 16.46 -10.41
C THR A 341 8.36 15.30 -9.82
N TYR A 342 8.50 15.12 -8.52
CA TYR A 342 7.78 14.10 -7.75
C TYR A 342 6.92 14.76 -6.68
N LEU A 343 5.61 14.46 -6.69
CA LEU A 343 4.66 15.04 -5.74
C LEU A 343 4.63 14.26 -4.42
N ARG A 344 4.50 14.98 -3.31
CA ARG A 344 4.36 14.43 -1.97
C ARG A 344 3.36 15.22 -1.14
N ASN A 345 2.45 14.54 -0.49
CA ASN A 345 1.56 15.13 0.51
C ASN A 345 1.71 14.38 1.83
N PHE A 346 1.60 15.11 2.93
CA PHE A 346 1.56 14.56 4.28
C PHE A 346 0.78 15.49 5.21
N GLU A 347 0.47 15.03 6.39
CA GLU A 347 -0.30 15.79 7.36
C GLU A 347 0.39 15.82 8.73
N ILE A 348 0.47 17.01 9.31
CA ILE A 348 0.78 17.16 10.73
C ILE A 348 -0.54 17.29 11.48
N THR A 349 -0.79 16.37 12.36
CA THR A 349 -2.06 16.25 13.11
C THR A 349 -1.90 16.77 14.54
N ASN A 350 -3.01 16.87 15.26
CA ASN A 350 -2.93 17.03 16.72
C ASN A 350 -2.59 15.69 17.40
N ASP A 351 -3.16 14.59 16.90
CA ASP A 351 -3.31 13.37 17.68
C ASP A 351 -3.33 12.06 16.87
N ILE A 352 -3.40 12.11 15.54
CA ILE A 352 -3.39 10.91 14.69
C ILE A 352 -1.98 10.62 14.21
N TYR A 353 -1.49 9.41 14.49
CA TYR A 353 -0.24 8.89 13.97
C TYR A 353 -0.52 7.77 12.97
N SER A 354 -0.04 7.91 11.75
CA SER A 354 -0.27 6.97 10.66
C SER A 354 0.93 6.83 9.76
N LEU A 355 1.34 5.60 9.52
CA LEU A 355 2.33 5.31 8.49
C LEU A 355 1.71 5.50 7.10
N ASP A 356 0.48 5.02 6.90
CA ASP A 356 -0.27 5.22 5.67
C ASP A 356 -0.63 6.69 5.42
N GLY A 357 -0.68 7.07 4.14
CA GLY A 357 -1.12 8.40 3.67
C GLY A 357 -2.49 8.38 3.00
N LEU A 358 -3.22 7.26 3.03
CA LEU A 358 -4.49 7.09 2.30
C LEU A 358 -5.46 8.24 2.54
N GLY A 359 -6.03 8.76 1.44
CA GLY A 359 -6.91 9.92 1.41
C GLY A 359 -6.19 11.27 1.49
N ASN A 360 -4.85 11.29 1.50
CA ASN A 360 -4.05 12.52 1.49
C ASN A 360 -3.00 12.54 0.36
N HIS A 361 -2.77 11.43 -0.32
CA HIS A 361 -1.90 11.40 -1.49
C HIS A 361 -2.44 12.28 -2.63
N PRO A 362 -1.59 12.76 -3.54
CA PRO A 362 -2.07 13.34 -4.79
C PRO A 362 -2.95 12.32 -5.53
N ALA A 363 -4.09 12.77 -6.09
CA ALA A 363 -5.17 11.89 -6.56
C ALA A 363 -4.71 10.82 -7.58
N ASP A 364 -3.76 11.16 -8.46
CA ASP A 364 -3.26 10.25 -9.50
C ASP A 364 -2.11 9.34 -9.01
N TYR A 365 -1.73 9.45 -7.73
CA TYR A 365 -0.60 8.71 -7.14
C TYR A 365 -1.05 7.67 -6.12
N GLU A 366 -2.29 7.72 -5.65
CA GLU A 366 -2.74 6.85 -4.57
C GLU A 366 -2.93 5.41 -5.06
N ALA A 367 -2.13 4.49 -4.52
CA ALA A 367 -2.22 3.07 -4.79
C ALA A 367 -2.71 2.34 -3.53
N ILE A 368 -3.88 1.72 -3.62
CA ILE A 368 -4.53 1.05 -2.50
C ILE A 368 -4.51 -0.46 -2.72
N GLY A 369 -3.87 -1.17 -1.81
CA GLY A 369 -3.92 -2.61 -1.68
C GLY A 369 -4.77 -3.05 -0.50
N SER A 370 -4.79 -4.33 -0.24
CA SER A 370 -5.35 -4.89 0.99
C SER A 370 -4.82 -6.29 1.27
N LEU A 371 -4.69 -6.62 2.55
CA LEU A 371 -4.28 -7.93 3.00
C LEU A 371 -5.25 -8.42 4.09
N GLY A 372 -5.56 -9.69 4.11
CA GLY A 372 -6.54 -10.21 5.06
C GLY A 372 -6.54 -11.71 5.21
N SER A 373 -7.50 -12.21 5.96
CA SER A 373 -7.64 -13.61 6.34
C SER A 373 -7.71 -14.60 5.16
N ASN A 374 -8.21 -14.14 4.02
CA ASN A 374 -8.33 -14.95 2.79
C ASN A 374 -7.19 -14.72 1.78
N SER A 375 -6.10 -14.08 2.19
CA SER A 375 -4.95 -13.85 1.29
C SER A 375 -4.15 -15.12 1.01
N TRP A 376 -4.33 -16.17 1.80
CA TRP A 376 -3.73 -17.48 1.64
C TRP A 376 -4.79 -18.57 1.53
N ALA A 377 -4.50 -19.59 0.72
CA ALA A 377 -5.46 -20.64 0.39
C ALA A 377 -5.85 -21.55 1.57
N ASP A 378 -5.00 -21.63 2.59
CA ASP A 378 -5.23 -22.45 3.78
C ASP A 378 -6.13 -21.77 4.83
N ALA A 379 -6.44 -20.49 4.63
CA ALA A 379 -7.38 -19.73 5.45
C ALA A 379 -7.10 -19.80 6.96
N SER A 380 -5.83 -19.77 7.34
CA SER A 380 -5.45 -19.84 8.74
C SER A 380 -5.89 -18.58 9.49
N ASP A 381 -6.73 -18.75 10.50
CA ASP A 381 -7.07 -17.69 11.45
C ASP A 381 -5.85 -17.32 12.30
N GLY A 382 -5.77 -16.05 12.72
CA GLY A 382 -4.67 -15.54 13.54
C GLY A 382 -3.57 -14.83 12.76
N LEU A 383 -3.83 -14.42 11.51
CA LEU A 383 -2.95 -13.54 10.77
C LEU A 383 -2.85 -12.19 11.49
N VAL A 384 -1.63 -11.73 11.77
CA VAL A 384 -1.40 -10.43 12.43
C VAL A 384 -0.83 -9.43 11.44
N CYS A 385 -1.48 -8.27 11.31
CA CYS A 385 -0.99 -7.10 10.57
C CYS A 385 -0.52 -6.05 11.57
N GLY A 386 0.74 -5.63 11.49
CA GLY A 386 1.34 -4.69 12.44
C GLY A 386 2.03 -3.50 11.77
N THR A 387 1.85 -2.31 12.34
CA THR A 387 2.48 -1.05 11.92
C THR A 387 3.29 -0.47 13.08
N TYR A 388 4.53 -0.03 12.78
CA TYR A 388 5.48 0.50 13.75
C TYR A 388 5.34 2.01 13.95
N TYR A 389 5.43 2.43 15.21
CA TYR A 389 5.34 3.83 15.64
C TYR A 389 6.44 4.18 16.64
N PRO A 390 7.44 5.00 16.27
CA PRO A 390 8.42 5.53 17.21
C PRO A 390 7.84 6.72 17.97
N LEU A 391 7.70 6.59 19.28
CA LEU A 391 7.29 7.71 20.13
C LEU A 391 8.51 8.47 20.67
N ARG A 392 8.53 9.76 20.46
CA ARG A 392 9.57 10.71 20.87
C ARG A 392 9.21 11.46 22.14
N GLN A 393 7.94 11.50 22.45
CA GLN A 393 7.36 12.01 23.70
C GLN A 393 6.35 10.98 24.22
N GLU A 394 6.12 11.03 25.52
CA GLU A 394 5.09 10.20 26.16
C GLU A 394 3.70 10.62 25.66
N GLU A 395 2.86 9.62 25.37
CA GLU A 395 1.50 9.81 24.88
C GLU A 395 0.51 8.91 25.60
N ILE A 396 -0.73 9.34 25.65
CA ILE A 396 -1.85 8.50 26.08
C ILE A 396 -2.55 7.99 24.84
N LEU A 397 -2.45 6.68 24.59
CA LEU A 397 -3.13 6.04 23.48
C LEU A 397 -4.60 5.80 23.85
N ASN A 398 -5.51 6.41 23.09
CA ASN A 398 -6.95 6.33 23.34
C ASN A 398 -7.65 5.28 22.49
N SER A 399 -7.25 5.15 21.24
CA SER A 399 -7.80 4.12 20.34
C SER A 399 -6.83 3.81 19.21
N VAL A 400 -7.08 2.69 18.53
CA VAL A 400 -6.45 2.35 17.24
C VAL A 400 -7.57 2.18 16.22
N ARG A 401 -7.42 2.86 15.09
CA ARG A 401 -8.30 2.72 13.93
C ARG A 401 -7.64 1.89 12.86
N ALA A 402 -8.31 0.85 12.38
CA ALA A 402 -7.90 0.11 11.20
C ALA A 402 -8.92 0.28 10.08
N TYR A 403 -8.45 0.64 8.90
CA TYR A 403 -9.31 0.74 7.72
C TYR A 403 -9.44 -0.63 7.07
N ILE A 404 -10.66 -0.97 6.70
CA ILE A 404 -11.03 -2.25 6.13
C ILE A 404 -11.68 -2.09 4.76
N THR A 405 -11.57 -3.11 3.94
CA THR A 405 -12.20 -3.09 2.61
C THR A 405 -13.71 -3.30 2.69
N SER A 406 -14.44 -2.88 1.66
CA SER A 406 -15.87 -3.16 1.50
C SER A 406 -16.18 -4.66 1.28
N SER A 407 -15.17 -5.49 0.98
CA SER A 407 -15.30 -6.95 0.90
C SER A 407 -15.21 -7.64 2.26
N THR A 408 -14.88 -6.92 3.34
CA THR A 408 -14.92 -7.45 4.70
C THR A 408 -16.34 -7.87 5.07
N VAL A 409 -16.47 -9.04 5.69
CA VAL A 409 -17.76 -9.62 6.09
C VAL A 409 -18.01 -9.34 7.56
N ALA A 410 -19.15 -8.72 7.87
CA ALA A 410 -19.56 -8.53 9.26
C ALA A 410 -19.64 -9.88 10.02
N GLN A 411 -19.30 -9.89 11.30
CA GLN A 411 -19.07 -11.02 12.20
C GLN A 411 -17.65 -11.62 12.11
N SER A 412 -16.77 -11.11 11.27
CA SER A 412 -15.34 -11.33 11.47
C SER A 412 -14.90 -10.77 12.83
N GLU A 413 -13.81 -11.28 13.36
CA GLU A 413 -13.35 -10.91 14.70
C GLU A 413 -11.89 -10.47 14.65
N VAL A 414 -11.51 -9.55 15.54
CA VAL A 414 -10.13 -9.07 15.64
C VAL A 414 -9.71 -8.89 17.09
N ILE A 415 -8.39 -8.99 17.32
CA ILE A 415 -7.75 -8.62 18.58
C ILE A 415 -6.68 -7.57 18.27
N LEU A 416 -6.70 -6.46 18.99
CA LEU A 416 -5.65 -5.44 18.94
C LEU A 416 -4.59 -5.72 20.00
N TYR A 417 -3.33 -5.67 19.59
CA TYR A 417 -2.16 -5.67 20.46
C TYR A 417 -1.39 -4.36 20.34
N ILE A 418 -0.93 -3.83 21.47
CA ILE A 418 0.14 -2.84 21.52
C ILE A 418 1.36 -3.51 22.12
N LEU A 419 2.43 -3.59 21.35
CA LEU A 419 3.67 -4.26 21.74
C LEU A 419 4.85 -3.32 21.59
N ASP A 420 5.85 -3.46 22.45
CA ASP A 420 7.16 -2.90 22.13
C ASP A 420 7.79 -3.65 20.93
N SER A 421 8.75 -2.99 20.28
CA SER A 421 9.34 -3.52 19.03
C SER A 421 10.01 -4.89 19.22
N LEU A 422 10.63 -5.16 20.38
CA LEU A 422 11.30 -6.43 20.66
C LEU A 422 10.28 -7.57 20.83
N SER A 423 9.21 -7.32 21.58
CA SER A 423 8.13 -8.30 21.79
C SER A 423 7.45 -8.65 20.49
N PHE A 424 7.15 -7.66 19.64
CA PHE A 424 6.54 -7.90 18.33
C PHE A 424 7.46 -8.71 17.41
N THR A 425 8.71 -8.29 17.23
CA THR A 425 9.66 -8.98 16.32
C THR A 425 10.04 -10.37 16.78
N SER A 426 9.88 -10.67 18.07
CA SER A 426 10.11 -11.99 18.66
C SER A 426 8.85 -12.87 18.72
N GLY A 427 7.69 -12.40 18.25
CA GLY A 427 6.42 -13.14 18.33
C GLY A 427 5.89 -13.34 19.75
N LEU A 428 6.30 -12.49 20.69
CA LEU A 428 5.92 -12.59 22.10
C LEU A 428 4.65 -11.77 22.38
N PHE A 429 3.53 -12.15 21.75
CA PHE A 429 2.25 -11.43 21.91
C PHE A 429 1.72 -11.44 23.36
N SER A 430 2.11 -12.43 24.17
CA SER A 430 1.79 -12.47 25.61
C SER A 430 2.45 -11.35 26.42
N ASN A 431 3.46 -10.68 25.87
CA ASN A 431 4.16 -9.56 26.50
C ASN A 431 3.58 -8.20 26.05
N SER A 432 2.40 -8.18 25.44
CA SER A 432 1.75 -6.95 25.00
C SER A 432 1.53 -5.97 26.17
N ILE A 433 1.75 -4.69 25.89
CA ILE A 433 1.45 -3.59 26.82
C ILE A 433 -0.08 -3.45 26.97
N PHE A 434 -0.78 -3.73 25.88
CA PHE A 434 -2.24 -3.77 25.83
C PHE A 434 -2.71 -4.88 24.89
N THR A 435 -3.75 -5.57 25.29
CA THR A 435 -4.52 -6.50 24.44
C THR A 435 -6.00 -6.15 24.57
N SER A 436 -6.68 -5.93 23.47
CA SER A 436 -8.12 -5.69 23.50
C SER A 436 -8.92 -6.95 23.85
N GLU A 437 -10.14 -6.77 24.30
CA GLU A 437 -11.13 -7.84 24.20
C GLU A 437 -11.35 -8.18 22.72
N LEU A 438 -11.89 -9.38 22.46
CA LEU A 438 -12.27 -9.80 21.11
C LEU A 438 -13.31 -8.83 20.54
N TYR A 439 -12.97 -8.16 19.45
CA TYR A 439 -13.85 -7.20 18.79
C TYR A 439 -14.54 -7.89 17.60
N THR A 440 -15.87 -7.92 17.60
CA THR A 440 -16.65 -8.45 16.48
C THR A 440 -17.02 -7.32 15.52
N VAL A 441 -16.58 -7.42 14.28
CA VAL A 441 -16.84 -6.44 13.22
C VAL A 441 -18.34 -6.40 12.90
N THR A 442 -18.91 -5.21 12.99
CA THR A 442 -20.34 -5.00 12.73
C THR A 442 -20.59 -4.59 11.27
N ALA A 443 -21.82 -4.71 10.82
CA ALA A 443 -22.21 -4.17 9.50
C ALA A 443 -22.00 -2.65 9.40
N GLN A 444 -22.05 -1.93 10.54
CA GLN A 444 -21.79 -0.49 10.56
C GLN A 444 -20.30 -0.20 10.32
N ASP A 445 -19.39 -1.01 10.87
CA ASP A 445 -17.95 -0.86 10.64
C ASP A 445 -17.61 -1.08 9.17
N VAL A 446 -18.19 -2.11 8.54
CA VAL A 446 -18.03 -2.34 7.10
C VAL A 446 -18.56 -1.17 6.27
N ASN A 447 -19.72 -0.61 6.63
CA ASN A 447 -20.25 0.57 5.96
C ASN A 447 -19.39 1.82 6.16
N ASN A 448 -18.77 1.98 7.33
CA ASN A 448 -17.87 3.07 7.64
C ASN A 448 -16.49 2.89 6.95
N GLY A 449 -16.12 1.66 6.58
CA GLY A 449 -14.83 1.31 6.02
C GLY A 449 -13.69 1.26 7.05
N TYR A 450 -13.98 1.22 8.34
CA TYR A 450 -13.00 1.11 9.41
C TYR A 450 -13.57 0.51 10.70
N ILE A 451 -12.69 0.01 11.54
CA ILE A 451 -12.96 -0.37 12.93
C ILE A 451 -12.19 0.55 13.85
N ASP A 452 -12.82 0.99 14.95
CA ASP A 452 -12.19 1.76 16.02
C ASP A 452 -12.15 0.92 17.30
N ILE A 453 -10.96 0.58 17.77
CA ILE A 453 -10.77 -0.23 18.97
C ILE A 453 -10.25 0.67 20.10
N PRO A 454 -11.02 0.89 21.17
CA PRO A 454 -10.58 1.66 22.33
C PRO A 454 -9.39 0.99 23.03
N VAL A 455 -8.44 1.80 23.46
CA VAL A 455 -7.25 1.33 24.19
C VAL A 455 -7.36 1.80 25.63
N ALA A 456 -7.99 0.99 26.46
CA ALA A 456 -8.15 1.26 27.88
C ALA A 456 -8.20 -0.04 28.68
N ASN A 457 -7.50 -0.07 29.78
CA ASN A 457 -7.50 -1.18 30.73
C ASN A 457 -8.66 -1.05 31.71
N ASN A 458 -9.37 -2.14 31.96
CA ASN A 458 -10.32 -2.19 33.06
C ASN A 458 -9.56 -2.28 34.39
N ILE A 459 -9.59 -1.21 35.18
CA ILE A 459 -8.89 -1.12 36.46
C ILE A 459 -9.80 -1.42 37.66
N GLY A 460 -10.97 -1.97 37.43
CA GLY A 460 -11.90 -2.41 38.45
C GLY A 460 -13.31 -1.82 38.32
N TRP A 461 -14.00 -1.80 39.45
CA TRP A 461 -15.38 -1.37 39.53
C TRP A 461 -15.48 -0.10 40.37
N ASP A 462 -16.20 0.91 39.88
CA ASP A 462 -16.54 2.11 40.66
C ASP A 462 -17.89 1.89 41.36
N PRO A 463 -17.90 1.73 42.68
CA PRO A 463 -19.12 1.51 43.43
C PRO A 463 -20.03 2.75 43.49
N ILE A 464 -19.50 3.95 43.19
CA ILE A 464 -20.25 5.20 43.22
C ILE A 464 -21.07 5.37 41.94
N SER A 465 -20.40 5.19 40.78
CA SER A 465 -21.05 5.25 39.47
C SER A 465 -21.74 3.94 39.08
N ASN A 466 -21.44 2.85 39.76
CA ASN A 466 -21.92 1.48 39.45
C ASN A 466 -21.55 1.06 38.04
N THR A 467 -20.32 1.37 37.60
CA THR A 467 -19.77 1.06 36.27
C THR A 467 -18.35 0.51 36.38
N SER A 468 -17.86 -0.15 35.33
CA SER A 468 -16.44 -0.47 35.20
C SER A 468 -15.62 0.80 35.08
N LYS A 469 -14.49 0.83 35.75
CA LYS A 469 -13.52 1.93 35.67
C LYS A 469 -12.45 1.57 34.65
N TRP A 470 -12.25 2.47 33.69
CA TRP A 470 -11.29 2.30 32.60
C TRP A 470 -10.18 3.34 32.71
N GLU A 471 -8.98 2.96 32.33
CA GLU A 471 -7.82 3.84 32.28
C GLU A 471 -7.11 3.64 30.94
N ASN A 472 -6.91 4.74 30.21
CA ASN A 472 -6.21 4.72 28.94
C ASN A 472 -4.74 4.32 29.12
N VAL A 473 -4.14 3.75 28.09
CA VAL A 473 -2.79 3.25 28.13
C VAL A 473 -1.78 4.36 27.85
N ALA A 474 -0.94 4.67 28.83
CA ALA A 474 0.19 5.58 28.65
C ALA A 474 1.36 4.82 28.01
N LEU A 475 1.90 5.38 26.94
CA LEU A 475 3.08 4.89 26.22
C LEU A 475 4.24 5.85 26.46
N GLY A 476 5.35 5.34 26.97
CA GLY A 476 6.58 6.12 27.13
C GLY A 476 7.32 6.34 25.80
N ILE A 477 8.46 7.02 25.87
CA ILE A 477 9.37 7.16 24.72
C ILE A 477 9.88 5.77 24.31
N GLY A 478 9.72 5.40 23.04
CA GLY A 478 10.13 4.07 22.53
C GLY A 478 9.49 3.73 21.21
N GLY A 479 9.72 2.51 20.73
CA GLY A 479 9.16 1.99 19.50
C GLY A 479 8.07 0.96 19.78
N TYR A 480 6.91 1.13 19.17
CA TYR A 480 5.73 0.29 19.38
C TYR A 480 5.13 -0.20 18.08
N TYR A 481 4.56 -1.39 18.11
CA TYR A 481 3.68 -1.87 17.06
C TYR A 481 2.22 -1.81 17.53
N ALA A 482 1.37 -1.21 16.70
CA ALA A 482 -0.06 -1.45 16.74
C ALA A 482 -0.36 -2.60 15.78
N ALA A 483 -0.80 -3.73 16.32
CA ALA A 483 -0.94 -4.97 15.59
C ALA A 483 -2.34 -5.54 15.75
N ILE A 484 -2.96 -5.95 14.64
CA ILE A 484 -4.31 -6.49 14.60
C ILE A 484 -4.25 -7.93 14.13
N GLU A 485 -4.72 -8.84 14.95
CA GLU A 485 -4.89 -10.25 14.66
C GLU A 485 -6.29 -10.49 14.10
N LEU A 486 -6.38 -11.23 13.00
CA LEU A 486 -7.58 -11.39 12.19
C LEU A 486 -8.13 -12.80 12.31
N TYR A 487 -9.46 -12.90 12.51
CA TYR A 487 -10.20 -14.16 12.60
C TYR A 487 -11.39 -14.14 11.65
N SER A 488 -11.44 -15.12 10.78
CA SER A 488 -12.50 -15.28 9.75
C SER A 488 -13.44 -16.45 10.00
N GLY A 489 -13.16 -17.26 11.02
CA GLY A 489 -13.86 -18.52 11.22
C GLY A 489 -13.67 -19.48 10.03
N GLY A 490 -12.45 -19.61 9.53
CA GLY A 490 -12.10 -20.44 8.39
C GLY A 490 -12.68 -19.92 7.07
N ASN A 491 -12.45 -18.65 6.73
CA ASN A 491 -12.95 -17.94 5.55
C ASN A 491 -14.50 -17.85 5.44
N THR A 492 -15.19 -17.92 6.57
CA THR A 492 -16.64 -17.70 6.59
C THR A 492 -16.96 -16.21 6.67
N TYR A 493 -16.14 -15.46 7.40
CA TYR A 493 -16.29 -14.02 7.65
C TYR A 493 -14.96 -13.32 7.38
N ASP A 494 -14.59 -13.22 6.12
CA ASP A 494 -13.32 -12.62 5.72
C ASP A 494 -13.19 -11.16 6.16
N ILE A 495 -12.01 -10.81 6.64
CA ILE A 495 -11.63 -9.44 6.98
C ILE A 495 -10.33 -9.06 6.25
N ARG A 496 -10.30 -7.87 5.69
CA ARG A 496 -9.14 -7.33 4.96
C ARG A 496 -8.82 -5.92 5.42
N ILE A 497 -7.57 -5.71 5.83
CA ILE A 497 -7.03 -4.40 6.18
C ILE A 497 -6.54 -3.71 4.91
N LEU A 498 -6.84 -2.42 4.75
CA LEU A 498 -6.30 -1.61 3.66
C LEU A 498 -4.78 -1.45 3.81
N ASP A 499 -4.12 -1.45 2.68
CA ASP A 499 -2.67 -1.34 2.57
C ASP A 499 -2.33 -0.22 1.58
N ASP A 500 -1.56 0.76 2.03
CA ASP A 500 -1.11 1.88 1.22
C ASP A 500 0.17 1.47 0.48
N ASN A 501 0.05 1.26 -0.80
CA ASN A 501 1.14 0.87 -1.70
C ASN A 501 1.77 2.09 -2.40
N THR A 502 1.35 3.30 -2.04
CA THR A 502 1.80 4.54 -2.70
C THR A 502 3.26 4.87 -2.39
N VAL A 503 3.69 4.57 -1.16
CA VAL A 503 5.03 4.88 -0.67
C VAL A 503 5.68 3.62 -0.16
N GLY A 504 6.77 3.19 -0.79
CA GLY A 504 7.59 2.08 -0.31
C GLY A 504 8.12 2.36 1.08
N GLN A 505 7.95 1.40 2.00
CA GLN A 505 8.32 1.56 3.40
C GLN A 505 9.46 0.62 3.79
N PRO A 506 10.30 0.97 4.78
CA PRO A 506 11.31 0.05 5.30
C PRO A 506 10.68 -1.26 5.80
N ALA A 507 11.37 -2.38 5.58
CA ALA A 507 10.87 -3.73 5.85
C ALA A 507 10.30 -3.95 7.27
N TRP A 508 10.79 -3.22 8.25
CA TRP A 508 10.39 -3.34 9.65
C TRP A 508 9.19 -2.46 10.03
N SER A 509 8.84 -1.45 9.21
CA SER A 509 7.82 -0.46 9.58
C SER A 509 6.40 -0.98 9.44
N SER A 510 6.20 -2.00 8.61
CA SER A 510 4.93 -2.68 8.41
C SER A 510 5.19 -4.17 8.21
N ALA A 511 4.60 -5.01 9.04
CA ALA A 511 4.96 -6.43 9.11
C ALA A 511 3.73 -7.32 9.33
N ILE A 512 3.88 -8.57 8.93
CA ILE A 512 2.85 -9.61 9.00
C ILE A 512 3.40 -10.77 9.82
N TRP A 513 2.63 -11.25 10.81
CA TRP A 513 2.87 -12.56 11.43
C TRP A 513 1.89 -13.57 10.85
N TYR A 514 2.44 -14.60 10.23
CA TYR A 514 1.64 -15.72 9.74
C TYR A 514 1.46 -16.77 10.85
N PRO A 515 0.25 -17.32 11.07
CA PRO A 515 -0.01 -18.26 12.16
C PRO A 515 0.88 -19.48 12.11
N GLY A 516 1.59 -19.75 13.22
CA GLY A 516 2.46 -20.91 13.36
C GLY A 516 3.80 -20.84 12.62
N ASP A 517 4.13 -19.71 11.99
CA ASP A 517 5.36 -19.51 11.24
C ASP A 517 6.14 -18.31 11.81
N GLN A 518 6.40 -17.27 11.05
CA GLN A 518 7.31 -16.18 11.37
C GLN A 518 6.77 -14.84 10.89
N ALA A 519 7.47 -13.75 11.22
CA ALA A 519 7.18 -12.44 10.69
C ALA A 519 7.73 -12.26 9.28
N TYR A 520 6.96 -11.56 8.45
CA TYR A 520 7.32 -11.13 7.10
C TYR A 520 7.19 -9.62 6.99
N SER A 521 8.05 -9.01 6.18
CA SER A 521 7.87 -7.60 5.81
C SER A 521 6.67 -7.43 4.89
N ASN A 522 5.89 -6.39 5.12
CA ASN A 522 4.87 -5.97 4.16
C ASN A 522 5.46 -5.09 3.04
N GLY A 523 6.46 -4.25 3.36
CA GLY A 523 7.07 -3.31 2.41
C GLY A 523 6.22 -2.08 2.06
N ASN A 524 4.96 -2.07 2.48
CA ASN A 524 3.94 -1.04 2.30
C ASN A 524 3.49 -0.51 3.67
N ALA A 525 2.35 0.18 3.76
CA ALA A 525 1.83 0.71 5.00
C ALA A 525 0.40 0.24 5.27
N PHE A 526 0.21 -0.67 6.23
CA PHE A 526 -1.15 -0.96 6.69
C PHE A 526 -1.82 0.29 7.26
N ALA A 527 -3.08 0.50 6.87
CA ALA A 527 -3.89 1.60 7.38
C ALA A 527 -4.40 1.31 8.82
N ILE A 528 -3.45 1.15 9.74
CA ILE A 528 -3.66 0.93 11.18
C ILE A 528 -3.11 2.16 11.90
N ARG A 529 -3.95 3.02 12.42
CA ARG A 529 -3.61 4.36 12.92
C ARG A 529 -3.75 4.45 14.43
N MET A 530 -2.75 4.99 15.13
CA MET A 530 -2.84 5.34 16.54
C MET A 530 -3.54 6.69 16.72
N ASN A 531 -4.42 6.81 17.73
CA ASN A 531 -5.12 8.04 18.09
C ASN A 531 -4.80 8.40 19.54
N PHE A 532 -4.11 9.51 19.73
CA PHE A 532 -3.76 10.10 21.04
C PHE A 532 -4.72 11.21 21.47
N GLY A 533 -5.60 11.66 20.59
CA GLY A 533 -6.62 12.64 20.89
C GLY A 533 -7.50 12.14 22.04
N ALA A 534 -7.92 13.05 22.90
CA ALA A 534 -8.96 12.67 23.83
C ALA A 534 -9.99 11.87 23.03
N SER A 535 -10.25 10.64 23.43
CA SER A 535 -11.39 9.94 22.91
C SER A 535 -12.47 11.01 22.92
N VAL A 536 -12.98 11.41 21.75
CA VAL A 536 -14.34 11.89 21.73
C VAL A 536 -15.01 10.72 22.40
N ASP A 537 -15.15 10.82 23.73
CA ASP A 537 -15.99 9.89 24.40
C ASP A 537 -17.15 9.69 23.43
N LEU A 538 -17.26 8.53 22.83
CA LEU A 538 -18.53 7.90 22.95
C LEU A 538 -18.70 7.83 24.46
N VAL A 539 -19.00 9.00 25.06
CA VAL A 539 -19.85 9.05 26.20
C VAL A 539 -21.03 8.26 25.66
N GLU A 540 -21.04 6.97 25.87
CA GLU A 540 -22.28 6.33 26.18
C GLU A 540 -22.78 7.28 27.25
N ASN A 541 -23.64 8.19 26.82
CA ASN A 541 -24.15 9.25 27.66
C ASN A 541 -24.81 8.51 28.80
N SER A 542 -23.98 8.12 29.79
CA SER A 542 -24.43 7.41 30.99
C SER A 542 -25.46 8.25 31.73
N ALA A 543 -25.48 9.56 31.43
CA ALA A 543 -26.53 10.49 31.86
C ALA A 543 -27.90 10.21 31.23
N ASN A 544 -28.02 9.37 30.20
CA ASN A 544 -29.28 9.12 29.50
C ASN A 544 -29.55 7.63 29.25
N LYS A 545 -29.08 6.72 30.11
CA LYS A 545 -29.43 5.29 30.02
C LYS A 545 -30.93 5.10 30.23
N LEU A 546 -31.65 4.95 29.10
CA LEU A 546 -33.04 4.51 29.15
C LEU A 546 -33.08 3.03 29.52
N GLN A 547 -33.59 2.71 30.70
CA GLN A 547 -33.88 1.35 31.16
C GLN A 547 -35.37 1.08 31.07
N ILE A 548 -35.72 -0.08 30.58
CA ILE A 548 -37.11 -0.57 30.52
C ILE A 548 -37.18 -1.96 31.13
N PHE A 549 -38.09 -2.16 32.05
CA PHE A 549 -38.26 -3.48 32.70
C PHE A 549 -39.69 -3.65 33.26
N PRO A 550 -40.21 -4.89 33.33
CA PRO A 550 -39.65 -6.07 32.68
C PRO A 550 -39.80 -5.99 31.16
N ASN A 551 -38.89 -6.65 30.43
CA ASN A 551 -39.02 -6.85 28.98
C ASN A 551 -38.54 -8.28 28.69
N PRO A 552 -39.43 -9.25 28.37
CA PRO A 552 -40.86 -9.08 28.04
C PRO A 552 -41.73 -8.54 29.17
N ALA A 553 -42.70 -7.69 28.81
CA ALA A 553 -43.67 -7.07 29.71
C ALA A 553 -45.04 -7.75 29.59
N ASN A 554 -45.79 -7.77 30.70
CA ASN A 554 -47.17 -8.28 30.71
C ASN A 554 -48.18 -7.13 30.79
N GLU A 555 -48.43 -6.61 31.99
CA GLU A 555 -49.41 -5.55 32.21
C GLU A 555 -48.82 -4.17 32.34
N PHE A 556 -47.58 -4.09 32.83
CA PHE A 556 -46.88 -2.83 33.06
C PHE A 556 -45.46 -2.87 32.57
N LEU A 557 -44.97 -1.69 32.13
CA LEU A 557 -43.56 -1.46 31.77
C LEU A 557 -43.05 -0.25 32.59
N SER A 558 -42.02 -0.47 33.34
CA SER A 558 -41.31 0.60 34.05
C SER A 558 -40.24 1.18 33.16
N ILE A 559 -40.17 2.48 33.07
CA ILE A 559 -39.21 3.25 32.31
C ILE A 559 -38.39 4.08 33.32
N LYS A 560 -37.08 3.96 33.24
CA LYS A 560 -36.14 4.76 34.04
C LYS A 560 -35.17 5.48 33.10
N LEU A 561 -35.05 6.80 33.26
CA LEU A 561 -34.14 7.64 32.52
C LEU A 561 -33.38 8.55 33.50
N GLU A 562 -32.08 8.42 33.56
CA GLU A 562 -31.23 9.12 34.53
C GLU A 562 -30.73 10.47 33.97
N ASN A 563 -31.61 11.46 33.77
CA ASN A 563 -31.18 12.74 33.20
C ASN A 563 -31.80 14.01 33.87
N ASN A 564 -32.68 13.87 34.82
CA ASN A 564 -33.40 14.97 35.48
C ASN A 564 -34.07 16.01 34.55
N LEU A 565 -34.26 15.65 33.27
CA LEU A 565 -34.87 16.49 32.25
C LEU A 565 -36.29 16.01 31.95
N SER A 566 -37.18 16.95 31.60
CA SER A 566 -38.48 16.62 31.05
C SER A 566 -38.32 15.95 29.71
N SER A 567 -38.82 14.73 29.59
CA SER A 567 -38.70 13.89 28.38
C SER A 567 -40.08 13.45 27.90
N GLU A 568 -40.27 13.41 26.62
CA GLU A 568 -41.47 12.89 25.96
C GLU A 568 -41.27 11.40 25.67
N LEU A 569 -42.28 10.60 26.00
CA LEU A 569 -42.31 9.16 25.75
C LEU A 569 -43.43 8.86 24.75
N ILE A 570 -43.12 8.12 23.70
CA ILE A 570 -44.06 7.66 22.67
C ILE A 570 -43.95 6.14 22.55
N LEU A 571 -45.10 5.44 22.65
CA LEU A 571 -45.16 4.01 22.35
C LEU A 571 -45.82 3.80 21.00
N LEU A 572 -45.12 3.05 20.13
CA LEU A 572 -45.50 2.80 18.74
C LEU A 572 -45.76 1.29 18.52
N ASP A 573 -46.69 0.96 17.63
CA ASP A 573 -46.80 -0.38 17.08
C ASP A 573 -45.79 -0.59 15.94
N ILE A 574 -45.76 -1.80 15.37
CA ILE A 574 -44.84 -2.16 14.25
C ILE A 574 -45.09 -1.36 12.95
N SER A 575 -46.25 -0.70 12.83
CA SER A 575 -46.58 0.15 11.66
C SER A 575 -46.18 1.62 11.89
N GLY A 576 -45.64 1.94 13.07
CA GLY A 576 -45.29 3.31 13.46
C GLY A 576 -46.48 4.15 13.99
N LYS A 577 -47.64 3.50 14.23
CA LYS A 577 -48.81 4.17 14.83
C LYS A 577 -48.58 4.43 16.31
N ILE A 578 -48.80 5.67 16.72
CA ILE A 578 -48.71 6.08 18.13
C ILE A 578 -49.87 5.46 18.93
N LEU A 579 -49.53 4.73 19.98
CA LEU A 579 -50.47 4.07 20.88
C LEU A 579 -50.60 4.79 22.23
N LEU A 580 -49.50 5.44 22.66
CA LEU A 580 -49.43 6.19 23.90
C LEU A 580 -48.40 7.29 23.78
N GLU A 581 -48.71 8.45 24.36
CA GLU A 581 -47.79 9.58 24.45
C GLU A 581 -47.87 10.14 25.89
N LYS A 582 -46.70 10.45 26.48
CA LYS A 582 -46.62 10.91 27.86
C LYS A 582 -45.33 11.69 28.11
N ILE A 583 -45.44 12.79 28.89
CA ILE A 583 -44.27 13.52 29.40
C ILE A 583 -43.93 13.00 30.79
N PHE A 584 -42.63 12.81 31.07
CA PHE A 584 -42.16 12.36 32.38
C PHE A 584 -40.78 12.93 32.73
N ILE A 585 -40.38 12.80 33.98
CA ILE A 585 -39.04 13.12 34.47
C ILE A 585 -38.52 11.90 35.23
N ASN A 586 -37.33 11.46 34.92
CA ASN A 586 -36.61 10.30 35.47
C ASN A 586 -37.32 8.95 35.37
N ASN A 587 -38.53 8.81 35.86
CA ASN A 587 -39.22 7.52 35.91
C ASN A 587 -40.66 7.63 35.41
N SER A 588 -41.11 6.59 34.74
CA SER A 588 -42.52 6.43 34.35
C SER A 588 -42.93 4.98 34.39
N ILE A 589 -44.18 4.72 34.59
CA ILE A 589 -44.80 3.41 34.40
C ILE A 589 -45.92 3.58 33.37
N ILE A 590 -45.98 2.70 32.41
CA ILE A 590 -47.05 2.64 31.42
C ILE A 590 -47.81 1.33 31.56
N ASN A 591 -49.10 1.42 31.35
CA ASN A 591 -50.02 0.28 31.40
C ASN A 591 -50.16 -0.29 29.98
N LEU A 592 -49.82 -1.57 29.84
CA LEU A 592 -49.86 -2.33 28.58
C LEU A 592 -51.05 -3.30 28.52
N SER A 593 -51.97 -3.29 29.52
CA SER A 593 -53.06 -4.30 29.62
C SER A 593 -54.00 -4.28 28.43
N SER A 594 -54.11 -3.15 27.70
CA SER A 594 -54.93 -3.03 26.49
C SER A 594 -54.24 -3.52 25.20
N LEU A 595 -52.92 -3.78 25.25
CA LEU A 595 -52.15 -4.20 24.07
C LEU A 595 -52.22 -5.71 23.91
N ASN A 596 -52.13 -6.17 22.67
CA ASN A 596 -52.01 -7.60 22.33
C ASN A 596 -50.56 -8.05 22.50
N ASN A 597 -50.35 -9.38 22.55
CA ASN A 597 -49.01 -9.94 22.48
C ASN A 597 -48.33 -9.51 21.17
N GLY A 598 -47.09 -9.00 21.27
CA GLY A 598 -46.39 -8.51 20.11
C GLY A 598 -45.18 -7.63 20.43
N ILE A 599 -44.61 -7.10 19.37
CA ILE A 599 -43.44 -6.20 19.40
C ILE A 599 -43.95 -4.75 19.27
N TYR A 600 -43.46 -3.89 20.13
CA TYR A 600 -43.73 -2.45 20.16
C TYR A 600 -42.40 -1.71 20.26
N PHE A 601 -42.41 -0.41 19.94
CA PHE A 601 -41.24 0.46 20.05
C PHE A 601 -41.54 1.60 21.01
N LEU A 602 -40.71 1.74 22.04
CA LEU A 602 -40.75 2.84 22.96
C LEU A 602 -39.69 3.86 22.56
N SER A 603 -40.12 5.05 22.17
CA SER A 603 -39.24 6.18 21.86
C SER A 603 -39.31 7.21 22.98
N VAL A 604 -38.16 7.63 23.49
CA VAL A 604 -38.06 8.69 24.49
C VAL A 604 -37.21 9.79 23.93
N SER A 605 -37.76 11.00 23.87
CA SER A 605 -37.09 12.20 23.35
C SER A 605 -36.97 13.30 24.40
N ASN A 606 -35.86 14.03 24.34
CA ASN A 606 -35.65 15.31 25.00
C ASN A 606 -35.04 16.31 24.00
N ASN A 607 -34.78 17.56 24.46
CA ASN A 607 -34.30 18.64 23.59
C ASN A 607 -32.99 18.33 22.82
N SER A 608 -32.29 17.24 23.12
CA SER A 608 -30.97 16.90 22.52
C SER A 608 -30.86 15.50 21.97
N GLN A 609 -31.76 14.55 22.30
CA GLN A 609 -31.62 13.16 21.90
C GLN A 609 -32.96 12.44 21.78
N ILE A 610 -33.00 11.40 20.95
CA ILE A 610 -34.09 10.43 20.83
C ILE A 610 -33.51 9.05 21.06
N ILE A 611 -34.07 8.29 22.03
CA ILE A 611 -33.65 6.91 22.32
C ILE A 611 -34.84 6.00 22.08
N THR A 612 -34.70 4.98 21.24
CA THR A 612 -35.75 4.00 20.94
C THR A 612 -35.37 2.62 21.47
N LYS A 613 -36.28 1.97 22.18
CA LYS A 613 -36.12 0.59 22.68
C LYS A 613 -37.27 -0.30 22.18
N ARG A 614 -36.95 -1.55 21.87
CA ARG A 614 -37.97 -2.58 21.58
C ARG A 614 -38.59 -3.09 22.86
N VAL A 615 -39.92 -3.17 22.88
CA VAL A 615 -40.73 -3.73 23.95
C VAL A 615 -41.45 -4.97 23.46
N ASN A 616 -41.22 -6.09 24.10
CA ASN A 616 -41.97 -7.32 23.84
C ASN A 616 -43.10 -7.44 24.86
N VAL A 617 -44.35 -7.50 24.41
CA VAL A 617 -45.53 -7.73 25.27
C VAL A 617 -45.92 -9.22 25.16
N VAL A 618 -46.00 -9.88 26.33
CA VAL A 618 -46.36 -11.29 26.45
C VAL A 618 -47.31 -11.41 27.64
N LYS A 619 -48.58 -11.82 27.38
CA LYS A 619 -49.62 -12.04 28.35
C LYS A 619 -49.86 -13.51 28.60
#